data_418ae43ea0ff5d03d3a936e64c32c18b
#
_entry.id   418ae43ea0ff5d03d3a936e64c32c18b
#
_cell.length_a   1.000
_cell.length_b   1.000
_cell.length_c   1.000
_cell.angle_alpha   90.00
_cell.angle_beta   90.00
_cell.angle_gamma   90.00
#
_symmetry.space_group_name_H-M   'P 1'
#
loop_
_entity.id
_entity.type
_entity.pdbx_description
1 polymer ?
#
loop_
_entity_poly.entity_id
_entity_poly.type
_entity_poly.pdbx_seq_one_letter_code
_entity_poly.pdbx_strand_id
1 'polypeptide(L)'
;MASEKSLIIVALTVAGALVMMLMVSVLPGRAAAVAPVTPPVPVPTPIVPVPAPRTLPAAMDVAQQYEGQSICDPVAKPGVLKLQALLRATYGPATFYSTRACAADPTSEHTEGRALDWMVNSRVPVEKAKAEALIAWLLAPDASGVPGANARRMGIMYVIWNNLFWRAYDPIGWSKFGGCSAKARASEVYDTTCHRNHIHFSMTWDGAAALTSYWDGTAQTQGYCPSSFRGGKVPRVPAPLVAVPLPEATIFDTRTGRGNSRRICRMEEDRWAGDGHKLDVKVAGKGRVPGVGAYWATLRVTAVDPNAPMAIFAWPTGKNRPGKPTLTTTMNSAASVIVDLRIGAGGYVSIATNTGDTNVAVSVLGYRAVS
;
A
#
# COMPACT_ATOMS: atom_id res chain seq x y z
N MET A 1 28.91 50.04 22.56
CA MET A 1 30.37 50.06 22.67
C MET A 1 30.91 49.35 21.49
N ALA A 2 31.57 50.12 20.73
CA ALA A 2 32.14 49.89 19.41
C ALA A 2 33.47 49.08 19.47
N SER A 3 33.92 48.73 18.30
CA SER A 3 35.31 48.39 17.93
C SER A 3 35.46 46.97 17.44
N GLU A 4 36.20 46.63 16.40
CA GLU A 4 36.82 47.42 15.30
C GLU A 4 37.23 46.41 14.21
N LYS A 5 37.20 46.85 12.97
CA LYS A 5 37.67 46.12 11.77
C LYS A 5 39.17 46.20 11.69
N SER A 6 39.85 45.13 11.33
CA SER A 6 41.22 45.20 10.84
C SER A 6 41.33 44.64 9.43
N LEU A 7 41.65 45.55 8.53
CA LEU A 7 41.94 45.34 7.10
C LEU A 7 43.47 45.16 6.98
N ILE A 8 43.94 44.05 6.42
CA ILE A 8 45.36 43.86 6.09
C ILE A 8 45.51 43.99 4.58
N ILE A 9 46.19 45.02 4.18
CA ILE A 9 46.66 45.29 2.81
C ILE A 9 48.06 44.66 2.68
N VAL A 10 48.23 43.76 1.70
CA VAL A 10 49.58 43.26 1.33
C VAL A 10 49.98 43.90 -0.01
N ALA A 11 51.07 44.64 0.05
CA ALA A 11 51.65 45.31 -1.09
C ALA A 11 52.45 44.33 -1.99
N LEU A 12 52.22 44.43 -3.30
CA LEU A 12 53.05 43.77 -4.33
C LEU A 12 54.32 44.54 -4.58
N THR A 13 55.49 43.91 -4.41
CA THR A 13 56.78 44.38 -4.92
C THR A 13 57.10 43.68 -6.23
N VAL A 14 57.28 44.48 -7.28
CA VAL A 14 57.80 44.05 -8.61
C VAL A 14 59.28 43.97 -8.59
N ALA A 15 59.82 42.77 -8.82
CA ALA A 15 61.23 42.58 -9.09
C ALA A 15 61.42 42.25 -10.58
N GLY A 16 62.12 43.14 -11.28
CA GLY A 16 62.46 42.95 -12.68
C GLY A 16 63.53 41.92 -12.88
N ALA A 17 63.35 40.98 -13.77
CA ALA A 17 64.36 40.06 -14.24
C ALA A 17 64.69 40.29 -15.71
N LEU A 18 65.92 40.60 -16.00
CA LEU A 18 66.57 40.82 -17.32
C LEU A 18 66.59 39.48 -18.07
N VAL A 19 65.87 39.37 -19.20
CA VAL A 19 65.88 38.18 -20.08
C VAL A 19 66.96 38.35 -21.14
N MET A 20 68.01 37.55 -21.06
CA MET A 20 69.03 37.40 -22.06
C MET A 20 68.55 36.47 -23.16
N MET A 21 68.40 37.01 -24.37
CA MET A 21 67.88 36.30 -25.57
C MET A 21 69.02 35.42 -26.14
N LEU A 22 68.96 34.10 -25.98
CA LEU A 22 69.74 33.13 -26.73
C LEU A 22 68.97 32.78 -28.03
N MET A 23 69.54 33.20 -29.16
CA MET A 23 69.04 32.74 -30.47
C MET A 23 69.43 31.27 -30.69
N VAL A 24 68.54 30.34 -30.60
CA VAL A 24 68.75 28.96 -31.04
C VAL A 24 68.05 28.80 -32.42
N SER A 25 68.89 28.57 -33.42
CA SER A 25 68.43 28.29 -34.80
C SER A 25 67.82 26.91 -34.84
N VAL A 26 66.50 26.82 -34.91
CA VAL A 26 65.75 25.59 -35.09
C VAL A 26 65.62 25.31 -36.59
N LEU A 27 66.21 24.21 -37.03
CA LEU A 27 65.99 23.63 -38.36
C LEU A 27 64.56 23.14 -38.46
N PRO A 28 63.88 23.30 -39.61
CA PRO A 28 62.50 22.83 -39.75
C PRO A 28 62.44 21.32 -39.82
N GLY A 29 62.08 20.70 -38.67
CA GLY A 29 61.71 19.30 -38.63
C GLY A 29 60.40 19.11 -39.39
N ARG A 30 60.36 18.15 -40.31
CA ARG A 30 59.13 17.73 -41.00
C ARG A 30 58.12 17.28 -39.92
N ALA A 31 57.05 18.01 -39.77
CA ALA A 31 55.89 17.61 -38.98
C ALA A 31 55.28 16.36 -39.64
N ALA A 32 55.37 15.23 -38.96
CA ALA A 32 54.59 14.06 -39.34
C ALA A 32 53.09 14.42 -39.17
N ALA A 33 52.30 14.30 -40.27
CA ALA A 33 50.88 14.48 -40.21
C ALA A 33 50.26 13.45 -39.26
N VAL A 34 49.75 13.92 -38.12
CA VAL A 34 48.92 13.09 -37.22
C VAL A 34 47.63 12.80 -37.95
N ALA A 35 47.38 11.52 -38.24
CA ALA A 35 46.11 11.08 -38.84
C ALA A 35 44.94 11.57 -37.94
N PRO A 36 43.85 12.07 -38.52
CA PRO A 36 42.70 12.49 -37.72
C PRO A 36 42.16 11.32 -36.94
N VAL A 37 42.18 11.45 -35.62
CA VAL A 37 41.51 10.50 -34.72
C VAL A 37 40.01 10.69 -34.92
N THR A 38 39.37 9.75 -35.62
CA THR A 38 37.91 9.71 -35.70
C THR A 38 37.35 9.55 -34.27
N PRO A 39 36.48 10.44 -33.81
CA PRO A 39 35.83 10.26 -32.52
C PRO A 39 35.14 8.89 -32.47
N PRO A 40 35.23 8.17 -31.34
CA PRO A 40 34.53 6.89 -31.23
C PRO A 40 33.04 7.08 -31.53
N VAL A 41 32.51 6.25 -32.42
CA VAL A 41 31.07 6.22 -32.72
C VAL A 41 30.38 5.96 -31.38
N PRO A 42 29.38 6.77 -30.95
CA PRO A 42 28.65 6.51 -29.75
C PRO A 42 28.04 5.11 -29.79
N VAL A 43 28.49 4.21 -28.94
CA VAL A 43 27.84 2.90 -28.78
C VAL A 43 26.42 3.19 -28.28
N PRO A 44 25.37 2.77 -29.00
CA PRO A 44 24.01 2.98 -28.53
C PRO A 44 23.87 2.41 -27.13
N THR A 45 23.44 3.23 -26.18
CA THR A 45 23.12 2.71 -24.84
C THR A 45 22.07 1.62 -25.00
N PRO A 46 22.29 0.41 -24.52
CA PRO A 46 21.32 -0.68 -24.69
C PRO A 46 19.99 -0.25 -24.07
N ILE A 47 18.93 -0.28 -24.86
CA ILE A 47 17.58 0.00 -24.38
C ILE A 47 17.21 -1.13 -23.42
N VAL A 48 17.08 -0.80 -22.14
CA VAL A 48 16.63 -1.74 -21.12
C VAL A 48 15.14 -2.00 -21.34
N PRO A 49 14.71 -3.27 -21.50
CA PRO A 49 13.29 -3.55 -21.74
C PRO A 49 12.44 -3.17 -20.53
N VAL A 50 11.19 -2.83 -20.81
CA VAL A 50 10.12 -2.67 -19.79
C VAL A 50 8.97 -3.62 -20.16
N PRO A 51 8.06 -3.93 -19.24
CA PRO A 51 6.91 -4.77 -19.55
C PRO A 51 6.13 -4.27 -20.77
N ALA A 52 5.72 -5.22 -21.63
CA ALA A 52 5.02 -4.89 -22.86
C ALA A 52 3.72 -4.10 -22.59
N PRO A 53 3.39 -3.12 -23.44
CA PRO A 53 2.12 -2.41 -23.36
C PRO A 53 0.94 -3.38 -23.41
N ARG A 54 -0.12 -3.06 -22.65
CA ARG A 54 -1.37 -3.81 -22.67
C ARG A 54 -2.55 -2.86 -22.64
N THR A 55 -3.69 -3.30 -23.16
CA THR A 55 -4.93 -2.55 -23.07
C THR A 55 -5.42 -2.58 -21.62
N LEU A 56 -5.63 -1.40 -21.06
CA LEU A 56 -6.12 -1.20 -19.70
C LEU A 56 -7.42 -0.39 -19.75
N PRO A 57 -8.34 -0.55 -18.78
CA PRO A 57 -9.57 0.25 -18.74
C PRO A 57 -9.24 1.74 -18.55
N ALA A 58 -10.13 2.61 -19.07
CA ALA A 58 -10.00 4.06 -18.86
C ALA A 58 -10.10 4.43 -17.37
N ALA A 59 -10.97 3.75 -16.62
CA ALA A 59 -11.06 3.93 -15.17
C ALA A 59 -9.77 3.51 -14.48
N MET A 60 -9.37 4.28 -13.47
CA MET A 60 -8.20 4.02 -12.62
C MET A 60 -8.66 3.39 -11.31
N ASP A 61 -7.89 2.41 -10.83
CA ASP A 61 -8.10 1.86 -9.49
C ASP A 61 -7.98 2.97 -8.43
N VAL A 62 -8.64 2.83 -7.28
CA VAL A 62 -8.48 3.76 -6.14
C VAL A 62 -7.02 3.84 -5.72
N ALA A 63 -6.63 4.96 -5.11
CA ALA A 63 -5.29 5.12 -4.57
C ALA A 63 -5.04 4.06 -3.49
N GLN A 64 -3.90 3.38 -3.61
CA GLN A 64 -3.52 2.36 -2.64
C GLN A 64 -3.31 2.99 -1.27
N GLN A 65 -3.76 2.30 -0.23
CA GLN A 65 -3.49 2.66 1.16
C GLN A 65 -2.44 1.71 1.74
N TYR A 66 -1.90 2.05 2.90
CA TYR A 66 -1.07 1.11 3.63
C TYR A 66 -1.98 0.07 4.32
N GLU A 67 -1.76 -1.19 4.00
CA GLU A 67 -2.39 -2.33 4.64
C GLU A 67 -1.31 -3.08 5.43
N GLY A 68 -1.37 -3.01 6.77
CA GLY A 68 -0.43 -3.65 7.68
C GLY A 68 -0.58 -5.17 7.69
N GLN A 69 0.41 -5.85 8.29
CA GLN A 69 0.34 -7.29 8.50
C GLN A 69 -0.64 -7.59 9.64
N SER A 70 -1.55 -8.49 9.39
CA SER A 70 -2.62 -8.82 10.35
C SER A 70 -2.83 -10.32 10.54
N ILE A 71 -2.38 -11.13 9.58
CA ILE A 71 -2.47 -12.60 9.63
C ILE A 71 -1.13 -13.21 9.23
N CYS A 72 -0.99 -14.52 9.42
CA CYS A 72 0.08 -15.27 8.80
C CYS A 72 -0.51 -16.37 7.91
N ASP A 73 -0.24 -16.20 6.60
CA ASP A 73 -0.62 -17.13 5.53
C ASP A 73 0.46 -17.08 4.45
N PRO A 74 1.61 -17.77 4.64
CA PRO A 74 2.77 -17.68 3.77
C PRO A 74 2.58 -18.46 2.45
N VAL A 75 1.44 -18.28 1.83
CA VAL A 75 1.12 -18.79 0.49
C VAL A 75 1.11 -17.62 -0.48
N ALA A 76 2.00 -17.65 -1.48
CA ALA A 76 2.10 -16.59 -2.49
C ALA A 76 0.76 -16.34 -3.17
N LYS A 77 0.31 -15.09 -3.15
CA LYS A 77 -0.99 -14.71 -3.69
C LYS A 77 -0.95 -14.58 -5.21
N PRO A 78 -2.09 -14.72 -5.90
CA PRO A 78 -2.16 -14.72 -7.37
C PRO A 78 -1.50 -13.53 -8.05
N GLY A 79 -1.68 -12.30 -7.52
CA GLY A 79 -1.09 -11.07 -8.07
C GLY A 79 0.44 -11.04 -7.95
N VAL A 80 0.97 -11.57 -6.83
CA VAL A 80 2.41 -11.72 -6.61
C VAL A 80 3.02 -12.68 -7.63
N LEU A 81 2.35 -13.82 -7.88
CA LEU A 81 2.78 -14.79 -8.89
C LEU A 81 2.70 -14.22 -10.31
N LYS A 82 1.66 -13.42 -10.61
CA LYS A 82 1.54 -12.71 -11.90
C LYS A 82 2.64 -11.65 -12.06
N LEU A 83 2.99 -10.89 -11.02
CA LEU A 83 4.11 -9.94 -11.04
C LEU A 83 5.43 -10.69 -11.29
N GLN A 84 5.69 -11.77 -10.58
CA GLN A 84 6.86 -12.62 -10.81
C GLN A 84 6.94 -13.12 -12.25
N ALA A 85 5.84 -13.60 -12.81
CA ALA A 85 5.78 -14.07 -14.20
C ALA A 85 6.06 -12.93 -15.20
N LEU A 86 5.51 -11.73 -14.97
CA LEU A 86 5.75 -10.53 -15.76
C LEU A 86 7.24 -10.14 -15.76
N LEU A 87 7.89 -10.16 -14.60
CA LEU A 87 9.32 -9.84 -14.47
C LEU A 87 10.18 -10.88 -15.20
N ARG A 88 9.86 -12.16 -15.09
CA ARG A 88 10.55 -13.22 -15.83
C ARG A 88 10.38 -13.08 -17.34
N ALA A 89 9.19 -12.74 -17.81
CA ALA A 89 8.93 -12.52 -19.24
C ALA A 89 9.69 -11.31 -19.78
N THR A 90 9.87 -10.27 -18.97
CA THR A 90 10.52 -9.03 -19.39
C THR A 90 12.04 -9.09 -19.31
N TYR A 91 12.58 -9.65 -18.22
CA TYR A 91 14.02 -9.57 -17.89
C TYR A 91 14.76 -10.89 -17.95
N GLY A 92 14.04 -11.99 -18.22
CA GLY A 92 14.60 -13.34 -18.27
C GLY A 92 14.61 -14.05 -16.91
N PRO A 93 15.28 -15.21 -16.83
CA PRO A 93 15.40 -15.99 -15.59
C PRO A 93 16.01 -15.18 -14.45
N ALA A 94 15.42 -15.26 -13.25
CA ALA A 94 15.90 -14.60 -12.04
C ALA A 94 15.40 -15.36 -10.80
N THR A 95 16.03 -15.11 -9.67
CA THR A 95 15.59 -15.58 -8.36
C THR A 95 14.56 -14.63 -7.76
N PHE A 96 13.53 -15.21 -7.15
CA PHE A 96 12.46 -14.46 -6.47
C PHE A 96 12.14 -15.12 -5.13
N TYR A 97 11.77 -14.30 -4.16
CA TYR A 97 11.21 -14.74 -2.88
C TYR A 97 9.86 -14.06 -2.66
N SER A 98 8.80 -14.84 -2.48
CA SER A 98 7.44 -14.32 -2.32
C SER A 98 6.84 -14.60 -0.97
N THR A 99 7.44 -15.49 -0.18
CA THR A 99 6.92 -15.90 1.13
C THR A 99 8.03 -15.99 2.16
N ARG A 100 7.64 -15.90 3.42
CA ARG A 100 8.52 -16.06 4.58
C ARG A 100 7.76 -16.79 5.70
N ALA A 101 8.42 -17.65 6.43
CA ALA A 101 7.81 -18.36 7.56
C ALA A 101 7.32 -17.38 8.64
N CYS A 102 6.17 -17.64 9.24
CA CYS A 102 5.51 -16.79 10.23
C CYS A 102 6.40 -16.40 11.43
N ALA A 103 7.21 -17.34 11.90
CA ALA A 103 8.10 -17.10 13.03
C ALA A 103 9.34 -16.25 12.70
N ALA A 104 9.65 -16.08 11.40
CA ALA A 104 10.88 -15.39 10.98
C ALA A 104 10.75 -13.87 11.01
N ASP A 105 9.57 -13.33 10.69
CA ASP A 105 9.32 -11.89 10.66
C ASP A 105 7.80 -11.63 10.67
N PRO A 106 7.19 -11.46 11.84
CA PRO A 106 5.74 -11.29 11.96
C PRO A 106 5.23 -9.94 11.44
N THR A 107 6.12 -9.05 10.98
CA THR A 107 5.79 -7.72 10.49
C THR A 107 6.05 -7.56 8.98
N SER A 108 6.17 -8.66 8.26
CA SER A 108 6.49 -8.65 6.83
C SER A 108 5.33 -9.19 5.99
N GLU A 109 4.98 -8.49 4.92
CA GLU A 109 3.97 -8.93 3.94
C GLU A 109 4.34 -10.27 3.26
N HIS A 110 5.60 -10.69 3.31
CA HIS A 110 6.00 -12.04 2.91
C HIS A 110 5.32 -13.12 3.73
N THR A 111 5.02 -12.88 5.01
CA THR A 111 4.29 -13.83 5.86
C THR A 111 2.80 -13.94 5.51
N GLU A 112 2.30 -13.01 4.71
CA GLU A 112 0.94 -13.01 4.14
C GLU A 112 0.93 -13.41 2.65
N GLY A 113 2.10 -13.68 2.06
CA GLY A 113 2.27 -14.05 0.66
C GLY A 113 1.91 -12.92 -0.32
N ARG A 114 1.92 -11.66 0.11
CA ARG A 114 1.60 -10.48 -0.71
C ARG A 114 2.80 -9.54 -0.96
N ALA A 115 4.02 -10.04 -0.75
CA ALA A 115 5.25 -9.38 -1.13
C ALA A 115 6.05 -10.19 -2.15
N LEU A 116 6.95 -9.52 -2.87
CA LEU A 116 7.88 -10.14 -3.82
C LEU A 116 9.23 -9.46 -3.71
N ASP A 117 10.27 -10.26 -3.45
CA ASP A 117 11.66 -9.85 -3.65
C ASP A 117 12.13 -10.35 -5.03
N TRP A 118 12.55 -9.43 -5.88
CA TRP A 118 13.25 -9.74 -7.11
C TRP A 118 14.74 -9.52 -6.90
N MET A 119 15.52 -10.60 -6.98
CA MET A 119 16.96 -10.57 -6.75
C MET A 119 17.67 -9.92 -7.93
N VAL A 120 18.03 -8.64 -7.75
CA VAL A 120 18.85 -7.80 -8.63
C VAL A 120 19.74 -6.92 -7.76
N ASN A 121 20.99 -6.69 -8.18
CA ASN A 121 21.98 -6.02 -7.36
C ASN A 121 22.27 -4.60 -7.88
N SER A 122 22.05 -3.60 -7.04
CA SER A 122 22.30 -2.19 -7.36
C SER A 122 23.79 -1.85 -7.60
N ARG A 123 24.69 -2.75 -7.22
CA ARG A 123 26.12 -2.61 -7.47
C ARG A 123 26.54 -3.19 -8.82
N VAL A 124 25.68 -3.96 -9.48
CA VAL A 124 25.91 -4.51 -10.81
C VAL A 124 25.19 -3.60 -11.83
N PRO A 125 25.92 -2.86 -12.66
CA PRO A 125 25.33 -1.82 -13.52
C PRO A 125 24.18 -2.30 -14.39
N VAL A 126 24.27 -3.49 -14.99
CA VAL A 126 23.22 -4.04 -15.86
C VAL A 126 21.96 -4.41 -15.07
N GLU A 127 22.11 -4.93 -13.85
CA GLU A 127 20.98 -5.30 -12.98
C GLU A 127 20.32 -4.04 -12.41
N LYS A 128 21.16 -3.07 -11.98
CA LYS A 128 20.68 -1.76 -11.56
C LYS A 128 19.85 -1.07 -12.64
N ALA A 129 20.33 -1.09 -13.89
CA ALA A 129 19.61 -0.49 -15.01
C ALA A 129 18.23 -1.17 -15.25
N LYS A 130 18.14 -2.51 -15.13
CA LYS A 130 16.86 -3.24 -15.20
C LYS A 130 15.91 -2.82 -14.09
N ALA A 131 16.39 -2.74 -12.87
CA ALA A 131 15.62 -2.31 -11.71
C ALA A 131 15.07 -0.90 -11.87
N GLU A 132 15.93 0.03 -12.27
CA GLU A 132 15.57 1.44 -12.44
C GLU A 132 14.61 1.66 -13.63
N ALA A 133 14.77 0.92 -14.73
CA ALA A 133 13.83 0.94 -15.84
C ALA A 133 12.44 0.43 -15.44
N LEU A 134 12.36 -0.66 -14.67
CA LEU A 134 11.09 -1.16 -14.12
C LEU A 134 10.44 -0.13 -13.20
N ILE A 135 11.20 0.44 -12.27
CA ILE A 135 10.69 1.45 -11.35
C ILE A 135 10.17 2.68 -12.12
N ALA A 136 10.93 3.17 -13.09
CA ALA A 136 10.51 4.28 -13.93
C ALA A 136 9.20 3.97 -14.66
N TRP A 137 9.05 2.76 -15.21
CA TRP A 137 7.82 2.31 -15.86
C TRP A 137 6.64 2.17 -14.89
N LEU A 138 6.87 1.64 -13.68
CA LEU A 138 5.83 1.52 -12.64
C LEU A 138 5.30 2.89 -12.21
N LEU A 139 6.21 3.86 -12.08
CA LEU A 139 5.93 5.16 -11.49
C LEU A 139 5.60 6.24 -12.52
N ALA A 140 5.70 5.93 -13.82
CA ALA A 140 5.31 6.85 -14.88
C ALA A 140 3.83 7.26 -14.74
N PRO A 141 3.51 8.52 -15.05
CA PRO A 141 2.12 8.95 -15.15
C PRO A 141 1.44 8.27 -16.34
N ASP A 142 0.13 8.09 -16.28
CA ASP A 142 -0.67 7.71 -17.43
C ASP A 142 -0.99 8.93 -18.34
N ALA A 143 -1.74 8.68 -19.42
CA ALA A 143 -2.17 9.73 -20.33
C ALA A 143 -3.03 10.84 -19.67
N SER A 144 -3.63 10.56 -18.50
CA SER A 144 -4.39 11.53 -17.71
C SER A 144 -3.52 12.28 -16.71
N GLY A 145 -2.21 11.98 -16.64
CA GLY A 145 -1.27 12.60 -15.71
C GLY A 145 -1.30 11.99 -14.29
N VAL A 146 -1.93 10.83 -14.07
CA VAL A 146 -1.94 10.15 -12.77
C VAL A 146 -0.58 9.52 -12.51
N PRO A 147 0.20 10.00 -11.53
CA PRO A 147 1.53 9.46 -11.24
C PRO A 147 1.44 8.05 -10.66
N GLY A 148 2.46 7.23 -10.95
CA GLY A 148 2.53 5.86 -10.46
C GLY A 148 1.43 4.96 -11.03
N ALA A 149 0.98 5.24 -12.24
CA ALA A 149 -0.21 4.63 -12.82
C ALA A 149 -0.14 3.10 -12.87
N ASN A 150 1.00 2.52 -13.31
CA ASN A 150 1.15 1.07 -13.36
C ASN A 150 1.25 0.46 -11.96
N ALA A 151 1.97 1.08 -11.04
CA ALA A 151 2.03 0.62 -9.65
C ALA A 151 0.63 0.61 -9.01
N ARG A 152 -0.14 1.69 -9.24
CA ARG A 152 -1.52 1.82 -8.76
C ARG A 152 -2.43 0.74 -9.35
N ARG A 153 -2.36 0.51 -10.66
CA ARG A 153 -3.15 -0.52 -11.36
C ARG A 153 -2.75 -1.95 -10.99
N MET A 154 -1.52 -2.16 -10.53
CA MET A 154 -1.05 -3.44 -10.01
C MET A 154 -1.39 -3.66 -8.54
N GLY A 155 -1.82 -2.64 -7.81
CA GLY A 155 -2.05 -2.69 -6.37
C GLY A 155 -0.76 -2.73 -5.56
N ILE A 156 0.34 -2.16 -6.07
CA ILE A 156 1.61 -2.04 -5.35
C ILE A 156 1.48 -0.87 -4.37
N MET A 157 1.52 -1.15 -3.08
CA MET A 157 1.43 -0.12 -2.04
C MET A 157 2.79 0.52 -1.72
N TYR A 158 3.89 -0.22 -1.84
CA TYR A 158 5.24 0.34 -1.72
C TYR A 158 6.31 -0.51 -2.40
N VAL A 159 7.45 0.13 -2.64
CA VAL A 159 8.67 -0.46 -3.21
C VAL A 159 9.87 -0.04 -2.37
N ILE A 160 10.76 -0.99 -2.04
CA ILE A 160 12.04 -0.67 -1.40
C ILE A 160 13.16 -1.07 -2.36
N TRP A 161 14.04 -0.11 -2.66
CA TRP A 161 15.18 -0.32 -3.55
C TRP A 161 16.33 0.61 -3.20
N ASN A 162 17.52 0.05 -3.12
CA ASN A 162 18.78 0.79 -3.01
C ASN A 162 18.74 1.91 -1.96
N ASN A 163 18.42 1.57 -0.72
CA ASN A 163 18.29 2.45 0.44
C ASN A 163 17.07 3.40 0.43
N LEU A 164 16.22 3.33 -0.58
CA LEU A 164 15.06 4.20 -0.74
C LEU A 164 13.76 3.42 -0.58
N PHE A 165 12.74 4.12 -0.15
CA PHE A 165 11.39 3.62 0.09
C PHE A 165 10.38 4.51 -0.64
N TRP A 166 9.68 3.95 -1.63
CA TRP A 166 8.58 4.62 -2.33
C TRP A 166 7.25 4.13 -1.80
N ARG A 167 6.29 5.03 -1.66
CA ARG A 167 4.94 4.76 -1.17
C ARG A 167 3.89 5.27 -2.15
N ALA A 168 2.82 4.49 -2.33
CA ALA A 168 1.61 4.91 -3.04
C ALA A 168 0.62 5.65 -2.13
N TYR A 169 0.80 5.62 -0.82
CA TYR A 169 -0.04 6.24 0.22
C TYR A 169 0.64 7.46 0.85
N ASP A 170 -0.11 8.24 1.59
CA ASP A 170 0.34 9.53 2.18
C ASP A 170 1.48 9.36 3.20
N PRO A 171 2.55 10.17 3.11
CA PRO A 171 2.92 11.03 1.99
C PRO A 171 3.44 10.23 0.79
N ILE A 172 2.84 10.43 -0.39
CA ILE A 172 3.22 9.71 -1.62
C ILE A 172 4.63 10.10 -2.03
N GLY A 173 5.41 9.11 -2.48
CA GLY A 173 6.71 9.31 -3.10
C GLY A 173 7.88 8.66 -2.38
N TRP A 174 9.08 9.11 -2.75
CA TRP A 174 10.33 8.55 -2.25
C TRP A 174 10.79 9.17 -0.93
N SER A 175 11.32 8.32 -0.06
CA SER A 175 12.00 8.71 1.17
C SER A 175 13.19 7.77 1.42
N LYS A 176 14.03 8.11 2.41
CA LYS A 176 15.08 7.18 2.86
C LYS A 176 14.40 6.00 3.56
N PHE A 177 14.88 4.79 3.27
CA PHE A 177 14.40 3.60 3.96
C PHE A 177 14.90 3.60 5.42
N GLY A 178 13.97 3.63 6.36
CA GLY A 178 14.28 3.73 7.80
C GLY A 178 15.07 2.53 8.36
N GLY A 179 14.88 1.33 7.79
CA GLY A 179 15.63 0.13 8.13
C GLY A 179 17.11 0.15 7.73
N CYS A 180 17.53 1.13 6.90
CA CYS A 180 18.91 1.28 6.45
C CYS A 180 19.59 2.47 7.14
N SER A 181 20.30 2.21 8.26
CA SER A 181 21.04 3.24 8.99
C SER A 181 22.20 3.84 8.18
N ALA A 182 22.78 4.95 8.63
CA ALA A 182 23.94 5.55 7.98
C ALA A 182 25.14 4.58 7.93
N LYS A 183 25.37 3.82 9.02
CA LYS A 183 26.40 2.77 9.09
C LYS A 183 26.10 1.64 8.09
N ALA A 184 24.84 1.20 8.00
CA ALA A 184 24.43 0.15 7.08
C ALA A 184 24.60 0.57 5.61
N ARG A 185 24.32 1.83 5.28
CA ARG A 185 24.56 2.36 3.92
C ARG A 185 26.02 2.33 3.49
N ALA A 186 26.95 2.46 4.42
CA ALA A 186 28.40 2.48 4.15
C ALA A 186 29.01 1.08 3.96
N SER A 187 28.30 -0.01 4.25
CA SER A 187 28.85 -1.38 4.26
C SER A 187 28.03 -2.34 3.42
N GLU A 188 28.71 -3.19 2.64
CA GLU A 188 28.10 -4.24 1.79
C GLU A 188 27.44 -5.35 2.60
N VAL A 189 27.88 -5.58 3.83
CA VAL A 189 27.31 -6.57 4.75
C VAL A 189 25.81 -6.34 4.96
N TYR A 190 25.35 -5.10 4.80
CA TYR A 190 23.94 -4.72 4.96
C TYR A 190 23.18 -4.58 3.63
N ASP A 191 23.68 -5.17 2.53
CA ASP A 191 23.02 -5.04 1.23
C ASP A 191 21.60 -5.59 1.23
N THR A 192 21.37 -6.69 1.92
CA THR A 192 20.02 -7.24 2.10
C THR A 192 19.13 -6.33 2.93
N THR A 193 19.59 -5.87 4.10
CA THR A 193 18.83 -4.95 4.96
C THR A 193 18.51 -3.63 4.26
N CYS A 194 19.43 -3.13 3.43
CA CYS A 194 19.29 -1.89 2.69
C CYS A 194 18.68 -2.05 1.29
N HIS A 195 18.19 -3.24 0.93
CA HIS A 195 17.58 -3.55 -0.36
C HIS A 195 18.45 -3.13 -1.56
N ARG A 196 19.76 -3.44 -1.48
CA ARG A 196 20.71 -3.18 -2.56
C ARG A 196 20.96 -4.40 -3.44
N ASN A 197 20.66 -5.61 -2.95
CA ASN A 197 20.78 -6.88 -3.67
C ASN A 197 19.43 -7.44 -4.11
N HIS A 198 18.34 -6.71 -3.90
CA HIS A 198 17.00 -7.05 -4.39
C HIS A 198 16.08 -5.82 -4.38
N ILE A 199 15.04 -5.83 -5.22
CA ILE A 199 13.89 -4.96 -5.09
C ILE A 199 12.82 -5.69 -4.29
N HIS A 200 12.28 -5.03 -3.27
CA HIS A 200 11.12 -5.50 -2.53
C HIS A 200 9.86 -4.76 -3.01
N PHE A 201 8.82 -5.52 -3.32
CA PHE A 201 7.47 -5.03 -3.64
C PHE A 201 6.49 -5.53 -2.59
N SER A 202 5.66 -4.65 -2.06
CA SER A 202 4.50 -5.02 -1.25
C SER A 202 3.21 -4.58 -1.93
N MET A 203 2.22 -5.46 -1.92
CA MET A 203 0.92 -5.26 -2.56
C MET A 203 -0.17 -5.11 -1.52
N THR A 204 -1.19 -4.32 -1.84
CA THR A 204 -2.47 -4.36 -1.14
C THR A 204 -3.14 -5.73 -1.33
N TRP A 205 -4.14 -6.04 -0.52
CA TRP A 205 -4.88 -7.30 -0.69
C TRP A 205 -5.55 -7.39 -2.05
N ASP A 206 -6.13 -6.30 -2.58
CA ASP A 206 -6.68 -6.28 -3.96
C ASP A 206 -5.60 -6.56 -5.01
N GLY A 207 -4.43 -5.96 -4.89
CA GLY A 207 -3.30 -6.21 -5.76
C GLY A 207 -2.81 -7.66 -5.66
N ALA A 208 -2.63 -8.15 -4.43
CA ALA A 208 -2.18 -9.51 -4.16
C ALA A 208 -3.20 -10.56 -4.62
N ALA A 209 -4.50 -10.30 -4.48
CA ALA A 209 -5.57 -11.15 -4.99
C ALA A 209 -5.73 -11.09 -6.51
N ALA A 210 -4.99 -10.22 -7.21
CA ALA A 210 -5.10 -9.97 -8.65
C ALA A 210 -6.47 -9.41 -9.08
N LEU A 211 -7.11 -8.58 -8.23
CA LEU A 211 -8.43 -7.98 -8.46
C LEU A 211 -8.35 -6.55 -9.01
N THR A 212 -7.16 -6.00 -9.23
CA THR A 212 -6.96 -4.65 -9.77
C THR A 212 -6.86 -4.65 -11.29
N SER A 213 -7.06 -3.50 -11.91
CA SER A 213 -7.24 -3.37 -13.38
C SER A 213 -6.08 -3.91 -14.21
N TYR A 214 -4.87 -3.93 -13.69
CA TYR A 214 -3.74 -4.51 -14.40
C TYR A 214 -3.87 -6.03 -14.56
N TRP A 215 -4.48 -6.71 -13.61
CA TRP A 215 -4.52 -8.17 -13.54
C TRP A 215 -5.77 -8.79 -14.16
N ASP A 216 -6.94 -8.20 -13.92
CA ASP A 216 -8.22 -8.74 -14.38
C ASP A 216 -8.95 -7.86 -15.40
N GLY A 217 -8.45 -6.65 -15.67
CA GLY A 217 -9.06 -5.70 -16.60
C GLY A 217 -10.19 -4.85 -15.98
N THR A 218 -10.47 -5.00 -14.68
CA THR A 218 -11.52 -4.28 -13.97
C THR A 218 -10.94 -3.30 -12.97
N ALA A 219 -11.22 -2.01 -13.11
CA ALA A 219 -10.73 -1.03 -12.15
C ALA A 219 -11.51 -1.08 -10.84
N GLN A 220 -10.81 -1.17 -9.72
CA GLN A 220 -11.35 -1.03 -8.39
C GLN A 220 -11.59 0.45 -8.08
N THR A 221 -12.81 0.92 -8.37
CA THR A 221 -13.16 2.35 -8.24
C THR A 221 -13.87 2.68 -6.92
N GLN A 222 -14.26 1.67 -6.16
CA GLN A 222 -14.96 1.84 -4.89
C GLN A 222 -13.96 2.18 -3.78
N GLY A 223 -14.00 3.42 -3.29
CA GLY A 223 -13.15 3.86 -2.18
C GLY A 223 -13.56 3.26 -0.84
N TYR A 224 -12.71 3.45 0.17
CA TYR A 224 -12.96 2.96 1.53
C TYR A 224 -14.01 3.80 2.26
N CYS A 225 -14.76 3.14 3.13
CA CYS A 225 -15.72 3.81 4.01
C CYS A 225 -14.95 4.62 5.06
N PRO A 226 -15.36 5.87 5.32
CA PRO A 226 -14.78 6.60 6.43
C PRO A 226 -15.12 5.89 7.74
N SER A 227 -14.15 5.82 8.62
CA SER A 227 -14.35 5.29 9.95
C SER A 227 -15.48 6.06 10.67
N SER A 228 -16.35 5.32 11.33
CA SER A 228 -17.40 5.89 12.17
C SER A 228 -16.93 5.94 13.62
N PHE A 229 -16.92 7.12 14.20
CA PHE A 229 -16.58 7.30 15.62
C PHE A 229 -17.79 7.78 16.39
N ARG A 230 -18.53 6.84 17.01
CA ARG A 230 -19.65 7.18 17.89
C ARG A 230 -19.33 6.66 19.28
N GLY A 231 -19.06 7.60 20.18
CA GLY A 231 -18.98 7.31 21.61
C GLY A 231 -20.37 7.31 22.27
N GLY A 232 -20.43 6.98 23.53
CA GLY A 232 -21.63 7.08 24.34
C GLY A 232 -21.88 5.88 25.25
N LYS A 233 -22.82 6.04 26.17
CA LYS A 233 -23.20 4.96 27.09
C LYS A 233 -24.13 3.97 26.42
N VAL A 234 -23.82 2.70 26.54
CA VAL A 234 -24.72 1.63 26.14
C VAL A 234 -25.93 1.62 27.10
N PRO A 235 -27.18 1.68 26.59
CA PRO A 235 -28.37 1.73 27.44
C PRO A 235 -28.40 0.56 28.43
N ARG A 236 -28.86 0.79 29.65
CA ARG A 236 -29.15 -0.30 30.60
C ARG A 236 -30.31 -1.14 30.05
N VAL A 237 -30.14 -2.45 30.09
CA VAL A 237 -31.19 -3.37 29.64
C VAL A 237 -32.10 -3.68 30.82
N PRO A 238 -33.38 -3.36 30.74
CA PRO A 238 -34.35 -3.82 31.73
C PRO A 238 -34.67 -5.32 31.49
N ALA A 239 -35.30 -5.92 32.46
CA ALA A 239 -35.79 -7.30 32.37
C ALA A 239 -37.24 -7.37 32.89
N PRO A 240 -38.06 -8.27 32.36
CA PRO A 240 -37.80 -9.22 31.29
C PRO A 240 -37.88 -8.59 29.88
N LEU A 241 -37.26 -9.27 28.88
CA LEU A 241 -37.40 -8.89 27.48
C LEU A 241 -38.17 -9.92 26.69
N VAL A 242 -38.99 -9.47 25.77
CA VAL A 242 -39.73 -10.32 24.83
C VAL A 242 -39.12 -10.20 23.43
N ALA A 243 -38.93 -11.35 22.77
CA ALA A 243 -38.45 -11.39 21.38
C ALA A 243 -39.59 -11.12 20.42
N VAL A 244 -39.34 -10.23 19.46
CA VAL A 244 -40.29 -9.88 18.40
C VAL A 244 -39.64 -10.18 17.06
N PRO A 245 -40.06 -11.27 16.36
CA PRO A 245 -39.57 -11.56 15.02
C PRO A 245 -40.05 -10.52 14.00
N LEU A 246 -39.23 -10.25 12.99
CA LEU A 246 -39.56 -9.35 11.90
C LEU A 246 -39.34 -10.02 10.55
N PRO A 247 -40.07 -9.66 9.50
CA PRO A 247 -39.64 -9.95 8.14
C PRO A 247 -38.23 -9.37 7.90
N GLU A 248 -37.34 -10.15 7.29
CA GLU A 248 -35.98 -9.71 7.02
C GLU A 248 -35.96 -8.41 6.23
N ALA A 249 -35.21 -7.45 6.69
CA ALA A 249 -35.05 -6.14 6.04
C ALA A 249 -33.62 -5.67 6.09
N THR A 250 -33.00 -5.44 4.93
CA THR A 250 -31.66 -4.85 4.83
C THR A 250 -31.70 -3.40 5.30
N ILE A 251 -30.94 -3.09 6.33
CA ILE A 251 -30.86 -1.76 6.93
C ILE A 251 -29.56 -1.03 6.57
N PHE A 252 -28.53 -1.77 6.16
CA PHE A 252 -27.22 -1.24 5.80
C PHE A 252 -26.62 -2.07 4.66
N ASP A 253 -26.02 -1.41 3.66
CA ASP A 253 -25.29 -2.08 2.58
C ASP A 253 -24.30 -1.08 1.96
N THR A 254 -23.00 -1.39 2.07
CA THR A 254 -21.94 -0.52 1.56
C THR A 254 -21.90 -0.44 0.05
N ARG A 255 -22.40 -1.45 -0.66
CA ARG A 255 -22.47 -1.49 -2.14
C ARG A 255 -23.50 -0.53 -2.71
N THR A 256 -24.54 -0.25 -1.97
CA THR A 256 -25.65 0.61 -2.41
C THR A 256 -25.71 1.94 -1.67
N GLY A 257 -24.89 2.11 -0.64
CA GLY A 257 -24.93 3.26 0.26
C GLY A 257 -26.14 3.27 1.21
N ARG A 258 -26.94 2.18 1.25
CA ARG A 258 -28.08 2.07 2.17
C ARG A 258 -27.59 2.17 3.63
N GLY A 259 -28.20 3.04 4.40
CA GLY A 259 -27.83 3.23 5.82
C GLY A 259 -26.48 3.93 6.05
N ASN A 260 -25.75 4.23 4.99
CA ASN A 260 -24.42 4.85 5.01
C ASN A 260 -24.41 6.23 4.31
N SER A 261 -25.41 7.07 4.60
CA SER A 261 -25.54 8.41 3.99
C SER A 261 -25.47 8.40 2.45
N ARG A 262 -25.96 7.34 1.81
CA ARG A 262 -25.88 7.05 0.37
C ARG A 262 -24.44 6.89 -0.16
N ARG A 263 -23.47 6.68 0.70
CA ARG A 263 -22.06 6.49 0.30
C ARG A 263 -21.80 5.03 -0.04
N ILE A 264 -21.42 4.76 -1.28
CA ILE A 264 -20.90 3.48 -1.73
C ILE A 264 -19.41 3.42 -1.36
N CYS A 265 -19.00 2.39 -0.60
CA CYS A 265 -17.63 2.25 -0.12
C CYS A 265 -17.37 0.84 0.38
N ARG A 266 -16.11 0.42 0.50
CA ARG A 266 -15.71 -0.85 1.12
C ARG A 266 -15.32 -0.62 2.58
N MET A 267 -15.58 -1.59 3.45
CA MET A 267 -15.10 -1.58 4.83
C MET A 267 -13.63 -1.96 4.84
N GLU A 268 -12.80 -1.05 5.29
CA GLU A 268 -11.36 -1.22 5.46
C GLU A 268 -11.03 -1.96 6.76
N GLU A 269 -9.87 -2.60 6.83
CA GLU A 269 -9.39 -3.27 8.04
C GLU A 269 -9.21 -2.33 9.23
N ASP A 270 -9.53 -2.84 10.42
CA ASP A 270 -9.20 -2.23 11.71
C ASP A 270 -7.82 -2.75 12.14
N ARG A 271 -6.76 -2.10 11.67
CA ARG A 271 -5.35 -2.55 11.77
C ARG A 271 -4.90 -2.78 13.21
N TRP A 272 -5.34 -1.90 14.10
CA TRP A 272 -5.04 -1.96 15.52
C TRP A 272 -6.34 -1.98 16.30
N ALA A 273 -6.52 -2.94 17.19
CA ALA A 273 -7.70 -2.92 18.05
C ALA A 273 -7.78 -1.56 18.78
N GLY A 274 -8.55 -0.62 18.22
CA GLY A 274 -8.69 0.73 18.75
C GLY A 274 -8.22 1.88 17.85
N ASP A 275 -7.73 1.64 16.62
CA ASP A 275 -7.41 2.71 15.66
C ASP A 275 -8.68 3.36 15.08
N GLY A 276 -9.83 2.75 15.32
CA GLY A 276 -11.14 3.34 15.01
C GLY A 276 -11.69 3.01 13.63
N HIS A 277 -11.03 2.20 12.83
CA HIS A 277 -11.56 1.76 11.53
C HIS A 277 -12.72 0.78 11.71
N LYS A 278 -13.89 1.32 11.98
CA LYS A 278 -15.15 0.58 12.18
C LYS A 278 -16.32 1.31 11.54
N LEU A 279 -17.34 0.57 11.19
CA LEU A 279 -18.62 1.10 10.73
C LEU A 279 -19.65 1.00 11.85
N ASP A 280 -20.31 2.11 12.15
CA ASP A 280 -21.43 2.14 13.07
C ASP A 280 -22.75 2.08 12.31
N VAL A 281 -23.45 0.94 12.42
CA VAL A 281 -24.71 0.66 11.74
C VAL A 281 -25.88 1.04 12.64
N LYS A 282 -26.73 1.97 12.19
CA LYS A 282 -27.96 2.35 12.90
C LYS A 282 -28.97 1.22 12.83
N VAL A 283 -29.37 0.70 13.98
CA VAL A 283 -30.38 -0.38 14.13
C VAL A 283 -31.70 0.16 14.65
N ALA A 284 -31.67 0.91 15.76
CA ALA A 284 -32.87 1.49 16.33
C ALA A 284 -33.56 2.46 15.35
N GLY A 285 -34.84 2.27 15.11
CA GLY A 285 -35.66 3.02 14.13
C GLY A 285 -35.44 2.56 12.67
N LYS A 286 -34.78 1.42 12.42
CA LYS A 286 -34.56 0.86 11.07
C LYS A 286 -35.18 -0.53 10.96
N GLY A 287 -35.57 -0.93 9.73
CA GLY A 287 -36.10 -2.26 9.45
C GLY A 287 -37.27 -2.69 10.38
N ARG A 288 -38.11 -1.76 10.79
CA ARG A 288 -39.25 -1.93 11.74
C ARG A 288 -38.81 -2.12 13.21
N VAL A 289 -37.54 -2.02 13.54
CA VAL A 289 -37.09 -1.96 14.95
C VAL A 289 -37.56 -0.63 15.55
N PRO A 290 -38.17 -0.58 16.72
CA PRO A 290 -38.53 0.67 17.38
C PRO A 290 -37.29 1.58 17.60
N GLY A 291 -37.50 2.89 17.47
CA GLY A 291 -36.42 3.89 17.73
C GLY A 291 -36.02 3.96 19.21
N VAL A 292 -36.93 3.57 20.10
CA VAL A 292 -36.78 3.55 21.56
C VAL A 292 -37.39 2.25 22.08
N GLY A 293 -36.81 1.70 23.17
CA GLY A 293 -37.35 0.51 23.85
C GLY A 293 -36.89 -0.83 23.26
N ALA A 294 -36.21 -0.86 22.12
CA ALA A 294 -35.50 -2.05 21.65
C ALA A 294 -34.10 -2.08 22.22
N TYR A 295 -33.68 -3.20 22.83
CA TYR A 295 -32.39 -3.35 23.52
C TYR A 295 -31.46 -4.37 22.85
N TRP A 296 -32.00 -5.31 22.10
CA TRP A 296 -31.29 -6.32 21.30
C TRP A 296 -31.88 -6.38 19.89
N ALA A 297 -31.06 -6.77 18.96
CA ALA A 297 -31.51 -7.06 17.60
C ALA A 297 -30.93 -8.38 17.12
N THR A 298 -31.76 -9.16 16.42
CA THR A 298 -31.34 -10.32 15.66
C THR A 298 -30.96 -9.81 14.28
N LEU A 299 -29.67 -9.89 13.94
CA LEU A 299 -29.09 -9.33 12.71
C LEU A 299 -28.47 -10.44 11.88
N ARG A 300 -28.66 -10.38 10.56
CA ARG A 300 -27.78 -11.06 9.61
C ARG A 300 -26.67 -10.08 9.22
N VAL A 301 -25.44 -10.47 9.48
CA VAL A 301 -24.23 -9.75 9.03
C VAL A 301 -23.62 -10.56 7.89
N THR A 302 -23.41 -9.91 6.75
CA THR A 302 -22.87 -10.53 5.53
C THR A 302 -21.62 -9.79 5.09
N ALA A 303 -20.51 -10.53 4.91
CA ALA A 303 -19.36 -10.08 4.15
C ALA A 303 -19.58 -10.43 2.68
N VAL A 304 -19.29 -9.51 1.77
CA VAL A 304 -19.45 -9.69 0.33
C VAL A 304 -18.17 -9.28 -0.36
N ASP A 305 -17.64 -10.13 -1.23
CA ASP A 305 -16.42 -9.91 -1.98
C ASP A 305 -15.20 -9.57 -1.07
N PRO A 306 -14.89 -10.40 -0.06
CA PRO A 306 -13.71 -10.21 0.77
C PRO A 306 -12.44 -10.42 -0.08
N ASN A 307 -11.49 -9.47 -0.02
CA ASN A 307 -10.23 -9.56 -0.77
C ASN A 307 -9.11 -10.32 -0.04
N ALA A 308 -9.39 -10.74 1.18
CA ALA A 308 -8.46 -11.50 2.04
C ALA A 308 -9.22 -12.54 2.88
N PRO A 309 -8.53 -13.55 3.44
CA PRO A 309 -9.05 -14.27 4.59
C PRO A 309 -9.24 -13.29 5.74
N MET A 310 -10.46 -13.21 6.31
CA MET A 310 -10.75 -12.21 7.34
C MET A 310 -11.67 -12.70 8.44
N ALA A 311 -11.56 -12.02 9.58
CA ALA A 311 -12.47 -12.13 10.69
C ALA A 311 -13.26 -10.83 10.84
N ILE A 312 -14.60 -10.94 10.87
CA ILE A 312 -15.51 -9.82 11.08
C ILE A 312 -16.02 -9.85 12.51
N PHE A 313 -16.01 -8.70 13.13
CA PHE A 313 -16.46 -8.46 14.48
C PHE A 313 -17.67 -7.57 14.47
N ALA A 314 -18.69 -7.91 15.26
CA ALA A 314 -19.85 -7.06 15.47
C ALA A 314 -20.14 -6.97 16.96
N TRP A 315 -20.36 -5.74 17.47
CA TRP A 315 -20.56 -5.49 18.90
C TRP A 315 -21.41 -4.24 19.15
N PRO A 316 -21.92 -4.06 20.39
CA PRO A 316 -22.66 -2.86 20.76
C PRO A 316 -21.76 -1.62 20.65
N THR A 317 -22.16 -0.61 19.85
CA THR A 317 -21.42 0.66 19.78
C THR A 317 -21.27 1.27 21.18
N GLY A 318 -20.07 1.77 21.48
CA GLY A 318 -19.71 2.28 22.81
C GLY A 318 -19.11 1.22 23.76
N LYS A 319 -18.90 0.00 23.28
CA LYS A 319 -18.09 -1.05 23.91
C LYS A 319 -16.83 -1.31 23.13
N ASN A 320 -15.87 -1.99 23.73
CA ASN A 320 -14.65 -2.46 23.05
C ASN A 320 -14.97 -3.59 22.07
N ARG A 321 -14.18 -3.71 21.01
CA ARG A 321 -14.23 -4.82 20.08
C ARG A 321 -13.98 -6.14 20.84
N PRO A 322 -14.81 -7.18 20.64
CA PRO A 322 -14.60 -8.47 21.27
C PRO A 322 -13.35 -9.16 20.70
N GLY A 323 -12.70 -10.01 21.49
CA GLY A 323 -11.58 -10.82 21.01
C GLY A 323 -12.01 -12.01 20.12
N LYS A 324 -13.29 -12.43 20.19
CA LYS A 324 -13.83 -13.51 19.36
C LYS A 324 -14.57 -12.91 18.15
N PRO A 325 -14.26 -13.35 16.92
CA PRO A 325 -14.97 -12.90 15.74
C PRO A 325 -16.42 -13.36 15.74
N THR A 326 -17.27 -12.56 15.11
CA THR A 326 -18.69 -12.88 14.83
C THR A 326 -18.81 -13.78 13.61
N LEU A 327 -17.94 -13.58 12.61
CA LEU A 327 -17.91 -14.29 11.33
C LEU A 327 -16.45 -14.40 10.86
N THR A 328 -16.10 -15.51 10.20
CA THR A 328 -14.85 -15.66 9.44
C THR A 328 -15.16 -16.02 8.00
N THR A 329 -14.33 -15.57 7.07
CA THR A 329 -14.47 -15.87 5.65
C THR A 329 -13.13 -15.96 4.97
N THR A 330 -13.09 -16.55 3.78
CA THR A 330 -11.90 -16.63 2.93
C THR A 330 -12.00 -15.65 1.77
N MET A 331 -10.89 -15.40 1.10
CA MET A 331 -10.83 -14.55 -0.08
C MET A 331 -11.88 -14.94 -1.12
N ASN A 332 -12.57 -13.96 -1.70
CA ASN A 332 -13.61 -14.12 -2.72
C ASN A 332 -14.80 -15.02 -2.32
N SER A 333 -14.98 -15.27 -1.01
CA SER A 333 -16.05 -16.13 -0.50
C SER A 333 -17.00 -15.32 0.36
N ALA A 334 -18.15 -14.95 -0.19
CA ALA A 334 -19.21 -14.31 0.59
C ALA A 334 -19.65 -15.23 1.73
N ALA A 335 -19.82 -14.67 2.92
CA ALA A 335 -20.27 -15.39 4.09
C ALA A 335 -21.24 -14.56 4.92
N SER A 336 -22.16 -15.21 5.61
CA SER A 336 -23.11 -14.53 6.51
C SER A 336 -23.33 -15.30 7.79
N VAL A 337 -23.69 -14.58 8.84
CA VAL A 337 -24.07 -15.14 10.14
C VAL A 337 -25.30 -14.41 10.68
N ILE A 338 -26.14 -15.14 11.38
CA ILE A 338 -27.22 -14.54 12.18
C ILE A 338 -26.73 -14.47 13.63
N VAL A 339 -26.82 -13.28 14.22
CA VAL A 339 -26.33 -13.01 15.56
C VAL A 339 -27.30 -12.12 16.33
N ASP A 340 -27.53 -12.47 17.62
CA ASP A 340 -28.21 -11.57 18.55
C ASP A 340 -27.20 -10.59 19.13
N LEU A 341 -27.36 -9.31 18.86
CA LEU A 341 -26.50 -8.26 19.37
C LEU A 341 -27.28 -7.27 20.21
N ARG A 342 -26.66 -6.90 21.33
CA ARG A 342 -27.18 -5.76 22.12
C ARG A 342 -27.06 -4.48 21.30
N ILE A 343 -28.11 -3.69 21.27
CA ILE A 343 -28.09 -2.36 20.66
C ILE A 343 -27.28 -1.43 21.55
N GLY A 344 -26.26 -0.79 20.99
CA GLY A 344 -25.31 0.05 21.70
C GLY A 344 -25.70 1.50 21.77
N ALA A 345 -24.73 2.35 22.04
CA ALA A 345 -24.90 3.78 22.17
C ALA A 345 -25.60 4.39 20.96
N GLY A 346 -26.57 5.26 21.21
CA GLY A 346 -27.33 5.95 20.16
C GLY A 346 -28.16 5.03 19.26
N GLY A 347 -28.34 3.75 19.60
CA GLY A 347 -29.09 2.79 18.81
C GLY A 347 -28.30 2.14 17.67
N TYR A 348 -26.97 2.03 17.82
CA TYR A 348 -26.04 1.49 16.81
C TYR A 348 -25.39 0.18 17.25
N VAL A 349 -24.92 -0.58 16.27
CA VAL A 349 -23.93 -1.64 16.44
C VAL A 349 -22.70 -1.30 15.61
N SER A 350 -21.51 -1.67 16.10
CA SER A 350 -20.25 -1.46 15.42
C SER A 350 -19.81 -2.72 14.71
N ILE A 351 -19.21 -2.59 13.53
CA ILE A 351 -18.67 -3.69 12.71
C ILE A 351 -17.27 -3.30 12.26
N ALA A 352 -16.32 -4.24 12.31
CA ALA A 352 -14.98 -4.09 11.76
C ALA A 352 -14.45 -5.43 11.24
N THR A 353 -13.44 -5.39 10.39
CA THR A 353 -12.63 -6.54 9.99
C THR A 353 -11.19 -6.38 10.49
N ASN A 354 -10.46 -7.49 10.64
CA ASN A 354 -9.06 -7.47 11.08
C ASN A 354 -8.05 -7.50 9.92
N THR A 355 -8.50 -7.77 8.70
CA THR A 355 -7.62 -8.02 7.56
C THR A 355 -8.32 -7.62 6.29
N GLY A 356 -7.61 -6.95 5.39
CA GLY A 356 -8.11 -6.56 4.08
C GLY A 356 -9.38 -5.74 4.13
N ASP A 357 -10.13 -5.75 3.05
CA ASP A 357 -11.37 -5.02 2.94
C ASP A 357 -12.50 -5.87 2.30
N THR A 358 -13.74 -5.48 2.57
CA THR A 358 -14.93 -6.18 2.09
C THR A 358 -16.12 -5.23 2.00
N ASN A 359 -17.09 -5.62 1.20
CA ASN A 359 -18.43 -5.03 1.31
C ASN A 359 -19.20 -5.69 2.45
N VAL A 360 -20.02 -4.90 3.15
CA VAL A 360 -20.82 -5.37 4.27
C VAL A 360 -22.29 -5.04 4.05
N ALA A 361 -23.15 -6.04 4.23
CA ALA A 361 -24.59 -5.87 4.33
C ALA A 361 -25.09 -6.32 5.70
N VAL A 362 -26.06 -5.60 6.25
CA VAL A 362 -26.72 -5.94 7.51
C VAL A 362 -28.24 -5.91 7.32
N SER A 363 -28.88 -7.02 7.67
CA SER A 363 -30.35 -7.14 7.71
C SER A 363 -30.83 -7.37 9.14
N VAL A 364 -32.01 -6.84 9.46
CA VAL A 364 -32.73 -7.12 10.71
C VAL A 364 -33.72 -8.26 10.49
N LEU A 365 -33.75 -9.20 11.44
CA LEU A 365 -34.70 -10.31 11.49
C LEU A 365 -35.61 -10.26 12.72
N GLY A 366 -35.26 -9.46 13.71
CA GLY A 366 -36.03 -9.34 14.95
C GLY A 366 -35.37 -8.39 15.95
N TYR A 367 -36.06 -8.20 17.06
CA TYR A 367 -35.52 -7.42 18.20
C TYR A 367 -36.06 -7.96 19.54
N ARG A 368 -35.48 -7.48 20.64
CA ARG A 368 -36.01 -7.71 21.98
C ARG A 368 -36.29 -6.39 22.67
N ALA A 369 -37.49 -6.27 23.22
CA ALA A 369 -37.98 -5.12 23.93
C ALA A 369 -38.61 -5.53 25.28
N VAL A 370 -38.89 -4.57 26.13
CA VAL A 370 -39.68 -4.78 27.33
C VAL A 370 -41.10 -5.16 26.91
N SER A 371 -41.72 -6.11 27.59
CA SER A 371 -43.08 -6.54 27.41
C SER A 371 -44.08 -5.43 27.71
#